data_162ab9a0d3177ac4afdbe9ec370a3331
#
_entry.id   162ab9a0d3177ac4afdbe9ec370a3331
#
_cell.length_a   1.000
_cell.length_b   1.000
_cell.length_c   1.000
_cell.angle_alpha   90.00
_cell.angle_beta   90.00
_cell.angle_gamma   90.00
#
_symmetry.space_group_name_H-M   'P 1'
#
loop_
_entity.id
_entity.type
_entity.pdbx_description
1 polymer ?
#
loop_
_entity_poly.entity_id
_entity_poly.type
_entity_poly.pdbx_seq_one_letter_code
_entity_poly.pdbx_strand_id
1 'polypeptide(L)'
;MIKKLNIFIGILLATNAWSNEQTIPVEGLSCSANDPGRLVELWSLDSQSKTVSYWSRDDFQFREFPTKKFDQKIIAWEQKSDFNLVYVLDRTTMRQSGTKLFIDKNGGLKIEKRWISQCQILTLELLNKLIEQQNSLGHAW
;
A
#
# COMPACT_ATOMS: atom_id res chain seq x y z
N MET A 1 -27.13 -15.77 -44.15
CA MET A 1 -26.84 -15.46 -43.72
C MET A 1 -26.47 -15.01 -42.81
N ILE A 2 -26.42 -15.11 -42.68
CA ILE A 2 -26.05 -14.76 -41.91
C ILE A 2 -25.53 -14.63 -41.14
N LYS A 3 -25.52 -14.84 -41.15
CA LYS A 3 -25.04 -14.67 -40.51
C LYS A 3 -24.45 -14.38 -39.77
N LYS A 4 -24.46 -14.47 -39.82
CA LYS A 4 -23.85 -14.08 -39.21
C LYS A 4 -23.49 -13.57 -38.33
N LEU A 5 -23.50 -13.49 -38.26
CA LEU A 5 -23.07 -12.95 -37.43
C LEU A 5 -22.73 -12.68 -36.56
N ASN A 6 -22.81 -12.85 -36.60
CA ASN A 6 -22.35 -12.45 -35.77
C ASN A 6 -21.91 -12.34 -34.99
N ILE A 7 -21.97 -12.62 -35.07
CA ILE A 7 -21.42 -12.46 -34.35
C ILE A 7 -20.86 -12.20 -33.72
N PHE A 8 -20.62 -12.20 -33.55
CA PHE A 8 -19.85 -11.85 -33.01
C PHE A 8 -19.67 -11.40 -32.29
N ILE A 9 -20.15 -11.43 -32.26
CA ILE A 9 -19.72 -10.96 -31.61
C ILE A 9 -19.40 -10.92 -30.75
N GLY A 10 -19.53 -11.17 -30.56
CA GLY A 10 -18.92 -11.11 -29.85
C GLY A 10 -18.45 -11.29 -29.26
N ILE A 11 -18.28 -11.54 -29.31
CA ILE A 11 -17.45 -11.53 -28.75
C ILE A 11 -16.87 -11.14 -28.27
N LEU A 12 -16.92 -11.00 -28.36
CA LEU A 12 -16.24 -10.45 -27.98
C LEU A 12 -16.23 -10.02 -27.15
N LEU A 13 -16.73 -9.99 -27.05
CA LEU A 13 -16.50 -9.57 -26.32
C LEU A 13 -16.20 -9.82 -25.46
N ALA A 14 -16.57 -10.03 -25.56
CA ALA A 14 -16.01 -10.38 -24.54
C ALA A 14 -14.75 -10.44 -24.36
N THR A 15 -14.43 -10.40 -24.76
CA THR A 15 -13.25 -10.38 -24.62
C THR A 15 -12.65 -9.43 -24.03
N ASN A 16 -12.98 -8.79 -23.93
CA ASN A 16 -12.36 -7.88 -23.51
C ASN A 16 -12.45 -7.33 -22.32
N ALA A 17 -13.33 -7.14 -21.99
CA ALA A 17 -13.47 -6.53 -20.73
C ALA A 17 -12.70 -7.26 -19.71
N TRP A 18 -12.68 -8.49 -19.80
CA TRP A 18 -11.93 -9.26 -18.84
C TRP A 18 -10.45 -9.13 -19.04
N SER A 19 -10.03 -8.63 -20.10
CA SER A 19 -8.62 -8.36 -20.20
C SER A 19 -8.19 -7.29 -19.23
N ASN A 20 -9.09 -6.42 -18.84
CA ASN A 20 -8.73 -5.42 -17.85
C ASN A 20 -8.62 -5.98 -16.47
N GLU A 21 -9.32 -7.04 -16.22
CA GLU A 21 -9.25 -7.66 -14.94
C GLU A 21 -7.94 -8.29 -14.67
N GLN A 22 -7.21 -8.55 -15.71
CA GLN A 22 -5.93 -9.17 -15.54
C GLN A 22 -4.91 -8.22 -15.01
N THR A 23 -5.13 -6.94 -15.16
CA THR A 23 -4.29 -6.00 -14.48
C THR A 23 -4.82 -5.84 -13.09
N ILE A 24 -4.18 -6.50 -12.17
CA ILE A 24 -4.57 -6.37 -10.78
C ILE A 24 -3.98 -5.09 -10.26
N PRO A 25 -4.82 -4.09 -9.99
CA PRO A 25 -4.29 -2.80 -9.56
C PRO A 25 -3.81 -2.80 -8.11
N VAL A 26 -4.16 -3.82 -7.35
CA VAL A 26 -3.84 -3.86 -5.92
C VAL A 26 -2.66 -4.79 -5.70
N GLU A 27 -1.64 -4.27 -5.02
CA GLU A 27 -0.45 -5.02 -4.67
C GLU A 27 -0.21 -4.87 -3.19
N GLY A 28 0.48 -5.86 -2.61
CA GLY A 28 0.96 -5.77 -1.25
C GLY A 28 2.34 -5.14 -1.22
N LEU A 29 2.69 -4.62 -0.06
CA LEU A 29 4.02 -4.07 0.17
C LEU A 29 4.41 -4.42 1.61
N SER A 30 5.59 -5.00 1.78
CA SER A 30 6.15 -5.21 3.10
C SER A 30 7.40 -4.38 3.26
N CYS A 31 7.51 -3.67 4.36
CA CYS A 31 8.62 -2.76 4.61
C CYS A 31 9.26 -3.08 5.95
N SER A 32 10.56 -3.33 5.92
CA SER A 32 11.35 -3.65 7.10
C SER A 32 12.36 -2.54 7.35
N ALA A 33 12.28 -1.92 8.51
CA ALA A 33 13.24 -0.88 8.87
C ALA A 33 14.50 -1.50 9.44
N ASN A 34 15.60 -0.75 9.36
CA ASN A 34 16.85 -1.17 9.96
C ASN A 34 16.85 -1.11 11.48
N ASP A 35 15.87 -0.46 12.04
CA ASP A 35 15.72 -0.33 13.49
C ASP A 35 15.24 -1.68 14.04
N PRO A 36 16.03 -2.38 14.88
CA PRO A 36 15.65 -3.70 15.33
C PRO A 36 14.40 -3.73 16.20
N GLY A 37 14.00 -2.64 16.78
CA GLY A 37 12.78 -2.60 17.56
C GLY A 37 11.53 -2.38 16.73
N ARG A 38 11.68 -2.21 15.43
CA ARG A 38 10.56 -1.86 14.60
C ARG A 38 10.02 -3.08 13.88
N LEU A 39 8.71 -3.22 13.93
CA LEU A 39 8.03 -4.36 13.30
C LEU A 39 7.89 -4.12 11.80
N VAL A 40 7.80 -5.21 11.05
CA VAL A 40 7.55 -5.13 9.61
C VAL A 40 6.19 -4.49 9.38
N GLU A 41 6.14 -3.51 8.49
CA GLU A 41 4.90 -2.85 8.11
C GLU A 41 4.35 -3.49 6.86
N LEU A 42 3.06 -3.76 6.86
CA LEU A 42 2.36 -4.32 5.71
C LEU A 42 1.40 -3.28 5.16
N TRP A 43 1.45 -3.08 3.86
CA TRP A 43 0.65 -2.07 3.16
C TRP A 43 -0.02 -2.69 1.96
N SER A 44 -1.06 -2.04 1.50
CA SER A 44 -1.69 -2.35 0.23
C SER A 44 -1.67 -1.10 -0.63
N LEU A 45 -1.28 -1.28 -1.89
CA LEU A 45 -1.20 -0.19 -2.86
C LEU A 45 -2.23 -0.46 -3.94
N ASP A 46 -3.12 0.48 -4.17
CA ASP A 46 -4.12 0.38 -5.23
C ASP A 46 -3.78 1.41 -6.30
N SER A 47 -3.26 0.93 -7.42
CA SER A 47 -2.82 1.81 -8.51
C SER A 47 -3.98 2.45 -9.24
N GLN A 48 -5.13 1.82 -9.24
CA GLN A 48 -6.29 2.35 -9.95
C GLN A 48 -6.88 3.53 -9.21
N SER A 49 -7.10 3.39 -7.93
CA SER A 49 -7.64 4.47 -7.10
C SER A 49 -6.56 5.38 -6.54
N LYS A 50 -5.29 4.98 -6.70
CA LYS A 50 -4.13 5.72 -6.18
C LYS A 50 -4.23 5.90 -4.67
N THR A 51 -4.50 4.79 -3.99
CA THR A 51 -4.62 4.79 -2.54
C THR A 51 -3.59 3.86 -1.92
N VAL A 52 -3.21 4.16 -0.68
CA VAL A 52 -2.31 3.37 0.13
C VAL A 52 -3.03 3.06 1.43
N SER A 53 -3.01 1.80 1.84
CA SER A 53 -3.63 1.39 3.08
C SER A 53 -2.63 0.64 3.94
N TYR A 54 -2.68 0.89 5.22
CA TYR A 54 -1.81 0.26 6.22
C TYR A 54 -2.56 -0.84 6.95
N TRP A 55 -1.94 -2.00 7.10
CA TRP A 55 -2.53 -3.05 7.91
C TRP A 55 -2.34 -2.72 9.39
N SER A 56 -3.43 -2.43 10.06
CA SER A 56 -3.42 -2.09 11.47
C SER A 56 -3.60 -3.35 12.30
N ARG A 57 -2.58 -3.69 13.08
CA ARG A 57 -2.66 -4.85 13.96
C ARG A 57 -3.63 -4.66 15.10
N ASP A 58 -3.81 -3.42 15.51
CA ASP A 58 -4.68 -3.12 16.63
C ASP A 58 -6.14 -3.35 16.28
N ASP A 59 -6.50 -3.05 15.04
CA ASP A 59 -7.89 -3.12 14.58
C ASP A 59 -8.17 -4.32 13.68
N PHE A 60 -7.13 -5.03 13.25
CA PHE A 60 -7.22 -6.15 12.30
C PHE A 60 -7.92 -5.70 11.02
N GLN A 61 -7.53 -4.56 10.47
CA GLN A 61 -8.10 -4.05 9.24
C GLN A 61 -7.12 -3.11 8.58
N PHE A 62 -7.36 -2.87 7.27
CA PHE A 62 -6.60 -1.87 6.55
C PHE A 62 -7.15 -0.48 6.85
N ARG A 63 -6.25 0.46 7.02
CA ARG A 63 -6.59 1.87 7.19
C ARG A 63 -5.98 2.64 6.04
N GLU A 64 -6.80 3.39 5.33
CA GLU A 64 -6.37 4.16 4.18
C GLU A 64 -5.68 5.43 4.63
N PHE A 65 -4.57 5.75 3.96
CA PHE A 65 -3.83 6.99 4.20
C PHE A 65 -4.02 7.90 2.99
N PRO A 66 -4.25 9.20 3.20
CA PRO A 66 -4.28 10.14 2.08
C PRO A 66 -2.97 10.17 1.33
N THR A 67 -3.02 10.10 0.02
CA THR A 67 -1.82 10.16 -0.81
C THR A 67 -1.58 11.58 -1.28
N LYS A 68 -0.31 11.97 -1.27
CA LYS A 68 0.13 13.25 -1.81
C LYS A 68 0.62 13.10 -3.23
N LYS A 69 1.15 11.93 -3.55
CA LYS A 69 1.70 11.64 -4.86
C LYS A 69 1.62 10.14 -5.08
N PHE A 70 1.25 9.75 -6.28
CA PHE A 70 1.18 8.33 -6.63
C PHE A 70 1.47 8.20 -8.12
N ASP A 71 2.73 7.97 -8.45
CA ASP A 71 3.14 7.78 -9.84
C ASP A 71 4.08 6.58 -9.95
N GLN A 72 4.69 6.40 -11.10
CA GLN A 72 5.52 5.24 -11.35
C GLN A 72 6.85 5.27 -10.61
N LYS A 73 7.27 6.42 -10.15
CA LYS A 73 8.56 6.57 -9.47
C LYS A 73 8.43 6.76 -7.98
N ILE A 74 7.44 7.53 -7.55
CA ILE A 74 7.32 7.93 -6.15
C ILE A 74 5.87 7.77 -5.70
N ILE A 75 5.70 7.21 -4.54
CA ILE A 75 4.42 7.25 -3.83
C ILE A 75 4.68 7.94 -2.50
N ALA A 76 3.90 8.98 -2.21
CA ALA A 76 4.01 9.70 -0.95
C ALA A 76 2.64 9.78 -0.30
N TRP A 77 2.59 9.48 0.98
CA TRP A 77 1.33 9.52 1.72
C TRP A 77 1.59 9.99 3.14
N GLU A 78 0.53 10.42 3.81
CA GLU A 78 0.69 10.92 5.16
C GLU A 78 -0.57 10.68 5.98
N GLN A 79 -0.38 10.61 7.28
CA GLN A 79 -1.47 10.57 8.25
C GLN A 79 -1.30 11.78 9.16
N LYS A 80 -2.41 12.48 9.40
CA LYS A 80 -2.44 13.61 10.32
C LYS A 80 -3.36 13.28 11.49
N SER A 81 -2.84 13.48 12.67
CA SER A 81 -3.61 13.32 13.90
C SER A 81 -2.92 14.21 14.93
N ASP A 82 -2.69 13.72 16.14
CA ASP A 82 -1.93 14.47 17.14
C ASP A 82 -0.50 14.71 16.69
N PHE A 83 -0.01 13.88 15.80
CA PHE A 83 1.28 14.03 15.14
C PHE A 83 1.09 13.65 13.66
N ASN A 84 2.03 14.03 12.84
CA ASN A 84 2.00 13.71 11.42
C ASN A 84 2.99 12.61 11.11
N LEU A 85 2.53 11.60 10.37
CA LEU A 85 3.39 10.58 9.81
C LEU A 85 3.45 10.80 8.31
N VAL A 86 4.66 10.94 7.79
CA VAL A 86 4.88 11.17 6.36
C VAL A 86 5.73 10.04 5.83
N TYR A 87 5.26 9.44 4.76
CA TYR A 87 5.94 8.32 4.13
C TYR A 87 6.23 8.65 2.67
N VAL A 88 7.42 8.28 2.23
CA VAL A 88 7.80 8.40 0.82
C VAL A 88 8.45 7.10 0.39
N LEU A 89 7.88 6.47 -0.64
CA LEU A 89 8.41 5.25 -1.22
C LEU A 89 9.03 5.59 -2.57
N ASP A 90 10.32 5.30 -2.71
CA ASP A 90 11.00 5.35 -3.98
C ASP A 90 10.81 3.99 -4.66
N ARG A 91 10.03 3.96 -5.73
CA ARG A 91 9.67 2.70 -6.39
C ARG A 91 10.81 2.11 -7.19
N THR A 92 11.84 2.88 -7.47
CA THR A 92 13.02 2.38 -8.18
C THR A 92 13.90 1.57 -7.24
N THR A 93 14.16 2.09 -6.06
CA THR A 93 15.02 1.44 -5.07
C THR A 93 14.23 0.62 -4.08
N MET A 94 12.92 0.81 -4.01
CA MET A 94 12.03 0.20 -3.03
C MET A 94 12.39 0.58 -1.60
N ARG A 95 12.92 1.78 -1.43
CA ARG A 95 13.23 2.31 -0.12
C ARG A 95 12.13 3.27 0.31
N GLN A 96 11.67 3.09 1.52
CA GLN A 96 10.64 3.94 2.10
C GLN A 96 11.27 4.75 3.22
N SER A 97 11.04 6.04 3.22
CA SER A 97 11.37 6.87 4.38
C SER A 97 10.09 7.16 5.15
N GLY A 98 10.17 7.04 6.46
CA GLY A 98 9.08 7.43 7.34
C GLY A 98 9.57 8.54 8.25
N THR A 99 8.72 9.54 8.47
CA THR A 99 9.06 10.68 9.32
C THR A 99 7.89 10.96 10.23
N LYS A 100 8.17 11.07 11.52
CA LYS A 100 7.17 11.47 12.50
C LYS A 100 7.43 12.91 12.87
N LEU A 101 6.43 13.75 12.69
CA LEU A 101 6.51 15.19 12.94
C LEU A 101 5.53 15.55 14.04
N PHE A 102 5.86 16.55 14.81
CA PHE A 102 4.95 17.13 15.79
C PHE A 102 5.04 18.65 15.73
N ILE A 103 4.03 19.29 16.28
CA ILE A 103 3.99 20.75 16.34
C ILE A 103 4.48 21.16 17.72
N ASP A 104 5.52 21.99 17.77
CA ASP A 104 6.06 22.45 19.04
C ASP A 104 5.22 23.60 19.62
N LYS A 105 5.67 24.12 20.76
CA LYS A 105 4.92 25.15 21.48
C LYS A 105 4.77 26.44 20.67
N ASN A 106 5.67 26.67 19.73
CA ASN A 106 5.66 27.88 18.93
C ASN A 106 4.97 27.71 17.59
N GLY A 107 4.34 26.53 17.37
CA GLY A 107 3.66 26.25 16.14
C GLY A 107 4.55 25.77 15.03
N GLY A 108 5.84 25.56 15.28
CA GLY A 108 6.76 25.05 14.28
C GLY A 108 6.71 23.53 14.19
N LEU A 109 6.96 23.01 12.98
CA LEU A 109 7.04 21.56 12.79
C LEU A 109 8.42 21.08 13.15
N LYS A 110 8.48 20.03 13.97
CA LYS A 110 9.72 19.39 14.38
C LYS A 110 9.71 17.93 14.04
N ILE A 111 10.86 17.40 13.64
CA ILE A 111 11.02 15.98 13.39
C ILE A 111 11.27 15.29 14.73
N GLU A 112 10.38 14.37 15.09
CA GLU A 112 10.57 13.58 16.29
C GLU A 112 11.39 12.35 15.99
N LYS A 113 11.10 11.69 14.86
CA LYS A 113 11.76 10.44 14.50
C LYS A 113 11.75 10.27 12.99
N ARG A 114 12.79 9.64 12.48
CA ARG A 114 12.89 9.30 11.06
C ARG A 114 13.46 7.88 10.94
N TRP A 115 12.97 7.14 9.97
CA TRP A 115 13.49 5.80 9.71
C TRP A 115 13.46 5.52 8.22
N ILE A 116 14.30 4.56 7.83
CA ILE A 116 14.37 4.07 6.46
C ILE A 116 14.03 2.59 6.47
N SER A 117 13.19 2.17 5.56
CA SER A 117 12.81 0.77 5.41
C SER A 117 13.16 0.30 4.02
N GLN A 118 13.48 -0.97 3.92
CA GLN A 118 13.59 -1.65 2.64
C GLN A 118 12.28 -2.38 2.42
N CYS A 119 11.68 -2.18 1.25
CA CYS A 119 10.38 -2.74 0.96
C CYS A 119 10.44 -3.74 -0.18
N GLN A 120 9.44 -4.60 -0.26
CA GLN A 120 9.26 -5.47 -1.41
C GLN A 120 7.78 -5.58 -1.75
N ILE A 121 7.52 -5.68 -3.05
CA ILE A 121 6.17 -5.85 -3.56
C ILE A 121 5.75 -7.30 -3.35
N LEU A 122 4.52 -7.49 -2.92
CA LEU A 122 3.95 -8.80 -2.66
C LEU A 122 2.68 -8.98 -3.49
N THR A 123 2.39 -10.23 -3.85
CA THR A 123 1.06 -10.55 -4.35
C THR A 123 0.06 -10.40 -3.21
N LEU A 124 -1.21 -10.26 -3.56
CA LEU A 124 -2.26 -10.22 -2.53
C LEU A 124 -2.31 -11.50 -1.73
N GLU A 125 -2.05 -12.61 -2.38
CA GLU A 125 -2.05 -13.90 -1.69
C GLU A 125 -0.99 -13.94 -0.61
N LEU A 126 0.22 -13.50 -0.94
CA LEU A 126 1.32 -13.49 0.02
C LEU A 126 1.07 -12.46 1.11
N LEU A 127 0.53 -11.31 0.76
CA LEU A 127 0.16 -10.30 1.76
C LEU A 127 -0.81 -10.89 2.77
N ASN A 128 -1.83 -11.59 2.30
CA ASN A 128 -2.82 -12.19 3.20
C ASN A 128 -2.19 -13.25 4.10
N LYS A 129 -1.23 -14.02 3.57
CA LYS A 129 -0.53 -15.00 4.39
C LYS A 129 0.27 -14.33 5.51
N LEU A 130 0.94 -13.24 5.19
CA LEU A 130 1.71 -12.52 6.20
C LEU A 130 0.81 -11.89 7.25
N ILE A 131 -0.35 -11.41 6.84
CA ILE A 131 -1.35 -10.89 7.77
C ILE A 131 -1.81 -11.99 8.72
N GLU A 132 -2.11 -13.17 8.20
CA GLU A 132 -2.51 -14.30 9.03
C GLU A 132 -1.42 -14.68 10.01
N GLN A 133 -0.17 -14.67 9.59
CA GLN A 133 0.94 -14.97 10.48
C GLN A 133 1.04 -13.94 11.60
N GLN A 134 0.89 -12.67 11.28
CA GLN A 134 0.93 -11.63 12.31
C GLN A 134 -0.23 -11.77 13.29
N ASN A 135 -1.40 -12.10 12.78
CA ASN A 135 -2.57 -12.29 13.64
C ASN A 135 -2.37 -13.47 14.59
N SER A 136 -1.81 -14.56 14.07
CA SER A 136 -1.53 -15.73 14.92
C SER A 136 -0.54 -15.40 16.02
N LEU A 137 0.51 -14.66 15.70
CA LEU A 137 1.48 -14.24 16.71
C LEU A 137 0.83 -13.34 17.74
N GLY A 138 -0.06 -12.45 17.29
CA GLY A 138 -0.80 -11.58 18.19
C GLY A 138 -1.67 -12.36 19.16
N HIS A 139 -2.23 -13.47 18.72
CA HIS A 139 -3.08 -14.31 19.57
C HIS A 139 -2.29 -15.17 20.54
N ALA A 140 -1.01 -15.32 20.33
CA ALA A 140 -0.17 -16.10 21.21
C ALA A 140 0.16 -15.39 22.51
N TRP A 141 -0.14 -14.13 22.60
CA TRP A 141 0.12 -13.31 23.79
C TRP A 141 -1.16 -13.07 24.62
#